data_8a53cd25327b0f5ec53cc5a76bb25c77
#
_entry.id   8a53cd25327b0f5ec53cc5a76bb25c77
#
_cell.length_a   1.000
_cell.length_b   1.000
_cell.length_c   1.000
_cell.angle_alpha   90.00
_cell.angle_beta   90.00
_cell.angle_gamma   90.00
#
_symmetry.space_group_name_H-M   'P 1'
#
loop_
_entity.id
_entity.type
_entity.pdbx_description
1 polymer ?
#
loop_
_entity_poly.entity_id
_entity_poly.type
_entity_poly.pdbx_seq_one_letter_code
_entity_poly.pdbx_strand_id
1 'polypeptide(L)'
;MSQQAREVIKMAKMEGKSLNRPDEVRTFDKGKVEIINIGGRTVGRATFQPGWIWSKSLKPLVNTKSCEAPHFQYHISGTLRVKMDDGAERDFKAGDVSLLESGHDAWVIGDEPVVIVDFQGMLDYAKGPGKK
;
A
#
# COMPACT_ATOMS: atom_id res chain seq x y z
N MET A 1 -28.75 -18.41 15.28
CA MET A 1 -28.99 -17.10 14.66
C MET A 1 -30.49 -16.90 14.49
N SER A 2 -30.98 -15.74 14.83
CA SER A 2 -32.39 -15.40 14.65
C SER A 2 -32.74 -15.25 13.18
N GLN A 3 -34.02 -15.32 12.86
CA GLN A 3 -34.51 -15.09 11.51
C GLN A 3 -34.15 -13.69 11.01
N GLN A 4 -34.31 -12.68 11.85
CA GLN A 4 -33.95 -11.30 11.51
C GLN A 4 -32.46 -11.17 11.21
N ALA A 5 -31.60 -11.77 12.01
CA ALA A 5 -30.17 -11.69 11.76
C ALA A 5 -29.78 -12.36 10.45
N ARG A 6 -30.43 -13.48 10.11
CA ARG A 6 -30.20 -14.14 8.84
C ARG A 6 -30.66 -13.30 7.66
N GLU A 7 -31.79 -12.63 7.80
CA GLU A 7 -32.30 -11.74 6.76
C GLU A 7 -31.37 -10.55 6.52
N VAL A 8 -30.85 -9.94 7.60
CA VAL A 8 -29.90 -8.86 7.49
C VAL A 8 -28.65 -9.30 6.73
N ILE A 9 -28.16 -10.50 7.03
CA ILE A 9 -26.97 -11.06 6.34
C ILE A 9 -27.27 -11.27 4.85
N LYS A 10 -28.50 -11.64 4.50
CA LYS A 10 -28.88 -11.88 3.10
C LYS A 10 -29.16 -10.60 2.33
N MET A 11 -29.41 -9.49 3.00
CA MET A 11 -29.66 -8.23 2.32
C MET A 11 -28.42 -7.77 1.57
N ALA A 12 -28.65 -7.27 0.36
CA ALA A 12 -27.57 -6.66 -0.41
C ALA A 12 -26.99 -5.49 0.38
N LYS A 13 -25.68 -5.42 0.41
CA LYS A 13 -24.96 -4.40 1.15
C LYS A 13 -24.14 -3.57 0.17
N MET A 14 -24.21 -2.26 0.34
CA MET A 14 -23.39 -1.34 -0.44
C MET A 14 -22.59 -0.48 0.51
N GLU A 15 -21.29 -0.43 0.30
CA GLU A 15 -20.39 0.44 1.04
C GLU A 15 -19.58 1.28 0.06
N GLY A 16 -19.33 2.51 0.42
CA GLY A 16 -18.46 3.38 -0.35
C GLY A 16 -17.68 4.28 0.59
N LYS A 17 -16.40 4.46 0.29
CA LYS A 17 -15.53 5.38 1.02
C LYS A 17 -14.62 6.09 0.04
N SER A 18 -14.07 7.23 0.44
CA SER A 18 -13.16 8.00 -0.39
C SER A 18 -11.77 7.98 0.21
N LEU A 19 -10.76 7.70 -0.62
CA LEU A 19 -9.36 7.85 -0.21
C LEU A 19 -9.01 9.32 0.07
N ASN A 20 -9.84 10.25 -0.40
CA ASN A 20 -9.67 11.68 -0.10
C ASN A 20 -10.16 12.06 1.31
N ARG A 21 -10.83 11.14 1.98
CA ARG A 21 -11.25 11.25 3.38
C ARG A 21 -10.86 9.98 4.10
N PRO A 22 -9.54 9.75 4.27
CA PRO A 22 -9.04 8.48 4.79
C PRO A 22 -9.43 8.26 6.25
N ASP A 23 -9.53 6.98 6.62
CA ASP A 23 -9.71 6.59 8.01
C ASP A 23 -8.42 6.76 8.80
N GLU A 24 -7.28 6.64 8.11
CA GLU A 24 -5.96 6.75 8.72
C GLU A 24 -4.97 7.30 7.71
N VAL A 25 -4.01 8.10 8.18
CA VAL A 25 -2.88 8.55 7.36
C VAL A 25 -1.59 8.17 8.10
N ARG A 26 -0.68 7.52 7.38
CA ARG A 26 0.67 7.23 7.88
C ARG A 26 1.67 7.99 7.05
N THR A 27 2.54 8.74 7.71
CA THR A 27 3.57 9.54 7.05
C THR A 27 4.95 8.96 7.35
N PHE A 28 5.86 9.17 6.42
CA PHE A 28 7.24 8.76 6.54
C PHE A 28 8.11 9.65 5.67
N ASP A 29 9.43 9.47 5.72
CA ASP A 29 10.32 10.29 4.92
C ASP A 29 9.97 10.19 3.44
N LYS A 30 9.68 11.33 2.81
CA LYS A 30 9.34 11.49 1.39
C LYS A 30 8.10 10.72 0.96
N GLY A 31 7.13 10.54 1.87
CA GLY A 31 5.91 9.88 1.45
C GLY A 31 4.82 9.80 2.50
N LYS A 32 3.69 9.28 2.07
CA LYS A 32 2.54 9.02 2.94
C LYS A 32 1.68 7.90 2.36
N VAL A 33 0.88 7.31 3.23
CA VAL A 33 -0.17 6.36 2.84
C VAL A 33 -1.48 6.82 3.48
N GLU A 34 -2.50 6.96 2.64
CA GLU A 34 -3.86 7.24 3.06
C GLU A 34 -4.65 5.95 2.99
N ILE A 35 -5.30 5.58 4.08
CA ILE A 35 -5.89 4.25 4.26
C ILE A 35 -7.38 4.36 4.53
N ILE A 36 -8.16 3.52 3.87
CA ILE A 36 -9.56 3.29 4.19
C ILE A 36 -9.78 1.83 4.54
N ASN A 37 -10.74 1.59 5.43
CA ASN A 37 -11.20 0.25 5.77
C ASN A 37 -12.63 0.11 5.26
N ILE A 38 -12.86 -0.85 4.39
CA ILE A 38 -14.13 -1.04 3.72
C ILE A 38 -14.40 -2.52 3.54
N GLY A 39 -15.59 -2.96 3.97
CA GLY A 39 -15.99 -4.35 3.83
C GLY A 39 -15.02 -5.35 4.47
N GLY A 40 -14.38 -4.99 5.58
CA GLY A 40 -13.38 -5.82 6.22
C GLY A 40 -12.04 -5.85 5.51
N ARG A 41 -11.84 -4.99 4.52
CA ARG A 41 -10.60 -4.91 3.74
C ARG A 41 -9.92 -3.56 3.97
N THR A 42 -8.61 -3.54 3.74
CA THR A 42 -7.81 -2.33 3.87
C THR A 42 -7.28 -1.97 2.49
N VAL A 43 -7.58 -0.75 2.06
CA VAL A 43 -7.10 -0.20 0.79
C VAL A 43 -6.31 1.06 1.10
N GLY A 44 -5.14 1.19 0.48
CA GLY A 44 -4.29 2.35 0.71
C GLY A 44 -3.84 3.02 -0.58
N ARG A 45 -3.77 4.33 -0.54
CA ARG A 45 -3.14 5.13 -1.60
C ARG A 45 -1.82 5.63 -1.07
N ALA A 46 -0.73 5.14 -1.66
CA ALA A 46 0.60 5.56 -1.31
C ALA A 46 1.09 6.64 -2.26
N THR A 47 1.75 7.65 -1.72
CA THR A 47 2.42 8.69 -2.50
C THR A 47 3.87 8.70 -2.08
N PHE A 48 4.77 8.50 -3.04
CA PHE A 48 6.21 8.51 -2.82
C PHE A 48 6.82 9.66 -3.62
N GLN A 49 7.50 10.57 -2.93
CA GLN A 49 8.13 11.72 -3.58
C GLN A 49 9.45 11.30 -4.25
N PRO A 50 9.95 12.09 -5.22
CA PRO A 50 11.28 11.87 -5.75
C PRO A 50 12.32 11.78 -4.63
N GLY A 51 13.20 10.78 -4.75
CA GLY A 51 14.20 10.49 -3.73
C GLY A 51 13.76 9.45 -2.70
N TRP A 52 12.49 9.04 -2.71
CA TRP A 52 12.03 7.98 -1.83
C TRP A 52 12.68 6.65 -2.22
N ILE A 53 13.20 5.96 -1.22
CA ILE A 53 13.74 4.60 -1.33
C ILE A 53 13.28 3.85 -0.11
N TRP A 54 12.61 2.71 -0.27
CA TRP A 54 12.10 1.94 0.86
C TRP A 54 13.19 1.65 1.90
N SER A 55 14.36 1.21 1.45
CA SER A 55 15.45 0.83 2.35
C SER A 55 16.03 2.00 3.16
N LYS A 56 15.75 3.24 2.76
CA LYS A 56 16.16 4.44 3.51
C LYS A 56 14.99 5.11 4.22
N SER A 57 13.82 5.14 3.60
CA SER A 57 12.67 5.90 4.09
C SER A 57 11.79 5.11 5.04
N LEU A 58 11.67 3.81 4.86
CA LEU A 58 10.80 2.95 5.66
C LEU A 58 11.53 1.91 6.48
N LYS A 59 12.64 1.38 5.98
CA LYS A 59 13.39 0.34 6.69
C LYS A 59 13.76 0.74 8.13
N PRO A 60 14.20 1.97 8.39
CA PRO A 60 14.48 2.34 9.79
C PRO A 60 13.24 2.32 10.68
N LEU A 61 12.06 2.53 10.11
CA LEU A 61 10.79 2.52 10.84
C LEU A 61 10.32 1.10 11.14
N VAL A 62 10.43 0.19 10.18
CA VAL A 62 9.90 -1.17 10.31
C VAL A 62 10.96 -2.20 10.72
N ASN A 63 12.22 -1.88 10.53
CA ASN A 63 13.37 -2.65 10.99
C ASN A 63 13.42 -4.08 10.42
N THR A 64 13.14 -4.22 9.13
CA THR A 64 13.31 -5.48 8.39
C THR A 64 14.37 -5.32 7.31
N LYS A 65 14.91 -6.42 6.81
CA LYS A 65 15.97 -6.42 5.79
C LYS A 65 15.44 -5.84 4.47
N SER A 66 14.23 -6.21 4.11
CA SER A 66 13.53 -5.78 2.90
C SER A 66 12.06 -5.63 3.23
N CYS A 67 11.28 -5.09 2.29
CA CYS A 67 9.85 -4.93 2.49
C CYS A 67 9.19 -6.32 2.54
N GLU A 68 8.55 -6.63 3.66
CA GLU A 68 7.89 -7.91 3.87
C GLU A 68 6.41 -7.88 3.50
N ALA A 69 5.86 -6.71 3.22
CA ALA A 69 4.46 -6.59 2.83
C ALA A 69 4.28 -7.05 1.38
N PRO A 70 3.40 -8.01 1.12
CA PRO A 70 3.02 -8.29 -0.26
C PRO A 70 2.10 -7.20 -0.78
N HIS A 71 2.17 -6.90 -2.06
CA HIS A 71 1.38 -5.83 -2.66
C HIS A 71 0.64 -6.32 -3.89
N PHE A 72 -0.60 -5.85 -4.03
CA PHE A 72 -1.38 -5.97 -5.26
C PHE A 72 -1.93 -4.60 -5.57
N GLN A 73 -1.36 -3.90 -6.55
CA GLN A 73 -1.52 -2.46 -6.64
C GLN A 73 -1.64 -1.97 -8.08
N TYR A 74 -2.39 -0.87 -8.21
CA TYR A 74 -2.54 -0.14 -9.46
C TYR A 74 -1.70 1.12 -9.42
N HIS A 75 -0.89 1.35 -10.44
CA HIS A 75 0.00 2.50 -10.53
C HIS A 75 -0.70 3.64 -11.25
N ILE A 76 -0.88 4.76 -10.56
CA ILE A 76 -1.59 5.94 -11.09
C ILE A 76 -0.62 6.88 -11.78
N SER A 77 0.54 7.15 -11.18
CA SER A 77 1.51 8.10 -11.72
C SER A 77 2.93 7.75 -11.30
N GLY A 78 3.89 8.34 -12.01
CA GLY A 78 5.30 8.18 -11.74
C GLY A 78 5.85 6.83 -12.18
N THR A 79 7.13 6.61 -11.90
CA THR A 79 7.83 5.35 -12.20
C THR A 79 8.46 4.82 -10.93
N LEU A 80 8.06 3.61 -10.57
CA LEU A 80 8.59 2.91 -9.40
C LEU A 80 9.45 1.74 -9.87
N ARG A 81 10.71 1.72 -9.44
CA ARG A 81 11.58 0.57 -9.67
C ARG A 81 11.52 -0.33 -8.46
N VAL A 82 11.29 -1.61 -8.70
CA VAL A 82 11.24 -2.64 -7.66
C VAL A 82 12.36 -3.63 -7.91
N LYS A 83 13.07 -3.98 -6.85
CA LYS A 83 14.10 -5.01 -6.89
C LYS A 83 13.77 -6.07 -5.85
N MET A 84 13.57 -7.29 -6.31
CA MET A 84 13.31 -8.43 -5.43
C MET A 84 14.61 -8.89 -4.76
N ASP A 85 14.50 -9.60 -3.65
CA ASP A 85 15.66 -10.12 -2.93
C ASP A 85 16.51 -11.08 -3.78
N ASP A 86 15.90 -11.74 -4.76
CA ASP A 86 16.62 -12.62 -5.69
C ASP A 86 17.34 -11.87 -6.81
N GLY A 87 17.22 -10.55 -6.86
CA GLY A 87 17.88 -9.71 -7.85
C GLY A 87 17.03 -9.32 -9.05
N ALA A 88 15.83 -9.89 -9.21
CA ALA A 88 14.92 -9.49 -10.29
C ALA A 88 14.51 -8.03 -10.11
N GLU A 89 14.52 -7.26 -11.20
CA GLU A 89 14.27 -5.82 -11.15
C GLU A 89 13.33 -5.43 -12.27
N ARG A 90 12.38 -4.53 -11.97
CA ARG A 90 11.40 -4.08 -12.96
C ARG A 90 10.90 -2.69 -12.61
N ASP A 91 10.60 -1.90 -13.65
CA ASP A 91 9.95 -0.59 -13.51
C ASP A 91 8.46 -0.72 -13.77
N PHE A 92 7.67 -0.09 -12.90
CA PHE A 92 6.23 0.04 -13.06
C PHE A 92 5.87 1.49 -13.28
N LYS A 93 4.98 1.74 -14.23
CA LYS A 93 4.57 3.08 -14.67
C LYS A 93 3.07 3.24 -14.58
N ALA A 94 2.59 4.46 -14.80
CA ALA A 94 1.16 4.76 -14.82
C ALA A 94 0.41 3.77 -15.72
N GLY A 95 -0.67 3.21 -15.19
CA GLY A 95 -1.49 2.22 -15.88
C GLY A 95 -1.11 0.77 -15.62
N ASP A 96 0.04 0.53 -14.99
CA ASP A 96 0.46 -0.83 -14.67
C ASP A 96 -0.27 -1.36 -13.44
N VAL A 97 -0.41 -2.67 -13.39
CA VAL A 97 -0.80 -3.40 -12.18
C VAL A 97 0.39 -4.26 -11.78
N SER A 98 0.77 -4.20 -10.52
CA SER A 98 1.88 -5.01 -10.02
C SER A 98 1.41 -5.95 -8.92
N LEU A 99 1.96 -7.15 -8.93
CA LEU A 99 1.81 -8.14 -7.87
C LEU A 99 3.21 -8.41 -7.34
N LEU A 100 3.44 -8.06 -6.08
CA LEU A 100 4.75 -8.19 -5.44
C LEU A 100 4.64 -9.10 -4.23
N GLU A 101 5.46 -10.13 -4.19
CA GLU A 101 5.60 -10.94 -2.99
C GLU A 101 6.50 -10.22 -1.98
N SER A 102 6.52 -10.72 -0.74
CA SER A 102 7.44 -10.24 0.29
C SER A 102 8.88 -10.33 -0.17
N GLY A 103 9.74 -9.46 0.35
CA GLY A 103 11.16 -9.53 0.06
C GLY A 103 11.58 -8.67 -1.13
N HIS A 104 11.33 -7.36 -1.04
CA HIS A 104 11.74 -6.44 -2.09
C HIS A 104 12.17 -5.09 -1.53
N ASP A 105 12.92 -4.35 -2.33
CA ASP A 105 13.18 -2.92 -2.17
C ASP A 105 12.53 -2.20 -3.33
N ALA A 106 12.32 -0.90 -3.19
CA ALA A 106 11.70 -0.09 -4.24
C ALA A 106 12.12 1.36 -4.10
N TRP A 107 12.18 2.07 -5.23
CA TRP A 107 12.51 3.50 -5.21
C TRP A 107 11.89 4.23 -6.40
N VAL A 108 11.71 5.54 -6.22
CA VAL A 108 11.17 6.40 -7.26
C VAL A 108 12.25 6.70 -8.30
N ILE A 109 11.88 6.56 -9.57
CA ILE A 109 12.72 6.93 -10.70
C ILE A 109 12.21 8.25 -11.25
N GLY A 110 13.12 9.24 -11.37
CA GLY A 110 12.79 10.53 -11.98
C GLY A 110 12.20 11.52 -11.00
N ASP A 111 11.56 12.54 -11.55
CA ASP A 111 11.13 13.74 -10.80
C ASP A 111 9.63 13.78 -10.52
N GLU A 112 8.88 12.79 -10.99
CA GLU A 112 7.44 12.74 -10.77
C GLU A 112 7.13 11.86 -9.57
N PRO A 113 6.27 12.31 -8.64
CA PRO A 113 5.84 11.45 -7.53
C PRO A 113 5.17 10.18 -8.06
N VAL A 114 5.42 9.08 -7.36
CA VAL A 114 4.72 7.82 -7.61
C VAL A 114 3.47 7.80 -6.74
N VAL A 115 2.33 7.54 -7.37
CA VAL A 115 1.05 7.33 -6.67
C VAL A 115 0.53 5.95 -7.06
N ILE A 116 0.25 5.13 -6.05
CA ILE A 116 -0.31 3.80 -6.24
C ILE A 116 -1.51 3.59 -5.34
N VAL A 117 -2.41 2.70 -5.75
CA VAL A 117 -3.48 2.19 -4.89
C VAL A 117 -3.23 0.71 -4.67
N ASP A 118 -3.08 0.33 -3.41
CA ASP A 118 -2.75 -1.03 -3.00
C ASP A 118 -3.95 -1.68 -2.33
N PHE A 119 -4.32 -2.87 -2.79
CA PHE A 119 -5.48 -3.62 -2.33
C PHE A 119 -5.11 -4.78 -1.39
N GLN A 120 -3.85 -4.97 -1.08
CA GLN A 120 -3.41 -6.10 -0.27
C GLN A 120 -2.50 -5.73 0.89
N GLY A 121 -1.47 -4.95 0.64
CA GLY A 121 -0.33 -4.82 1.55
C GLY A 121 -0.44 -3.73 2.61
N MET A 122 -1.58 -3.02 2.72
CA MET A 122 -1.62 -1.77 3.48
C MET A 122 -2.02 -1.93 4.95
N LEU A 123 -2.40 -3.13 5.40
CA LEU A 123 -2.83 -3.30 6.79
C LEU A 123 -1.76 -2.84 7.78
N ASP A 124 -0.52 -3.26 7.59
CA ASP A 124 0.59 -2.93 8.47
C ASP A 124 1.67 -2.08 7.83
N TYR A 125 1.49 -1.67 6.58
CA TYR A 125 2.51 -0.92 5.86
C TYR A 125 2.84 0.39 6.57
N ALA A 126 4.13 0.67 6.71
CA ALA A 126 4.63 1.88 7.37
C ALA A 126 4.23 2.01 8.85
N LYS A 127 3.76 0.95 9.49
CA LYS A 127 3.64 0.89 10.95
C LYS A 127 4.99 0.57 11.56
N GLY A 128 5.34 1.29 12.60
CA GLY A 128 6.53 0.98 13.36
C GLY A 128 6.35 -0.31 14.16
N PRO A 129 7.46 -0.95 14.61
CA PRO A 129 7.40 -2.25 15.29
C PRO A 129 6.63 -2.25 16.61
N GLY A 130 6.41 -1.09 17.22
CA GLY A 130 5.65 -1.00 18.47
C GLY A 130 4.14 -0.86 18.29
N LYS A 131 3.63 -0.96 17.08
CA LYS A 131 2.23 -0.67 16.78
C LYS A 131 1.42 -1.91 16.45
N LYS A 132 1.53 -2.88 17.29
CA LYS A 132 0.77 -4.11 17.09
C LYS A 132 -0.50 -4.13 17.90
#